data_537ccc468f7d55793ee54ef87d8aa4cb
#
_entry.id   537ccc468f7d55793ee54ef87d8aa4cb
#
_cell.length_a   1.000
_cell.length_b   1.000
_cell.length_c   1.000
_cell.angle_alpha   90.00
_cell.angle_beta   90.00
_cell.angle_gamma   90.00
#
_symmetry.space_group_name_H-M   'P 1'
#
loop_
_entity.id
_entity.type
_entity.pdbx_description
1 polymer ?
#
loop_
_entity_poly.entity_id
_entity_poly.type
_entity_poly.pdbx_seq_one_letter_code
_entity_poly.pdbx_strand_id
1 'polypeptide(L)'
;MELFTIDTILPIASGALFITQAVYYLGLYNKLYTHSRETAYATDINTQNPPLSVIIVAKDATHELQENLPFILEQNYPEFEVIVIYDRPADDCDNTLKLLEDKYPNLYHTFIPDSARYISHKKLGITMGIKASRHEWLVFTEPDCRPQISGAVPANHFARGDRYTMDR
;
A
#
# COMPACT_ATOMS: atom_id res chain seq x y z
N MET A 1 -39.60 30.68 -35.39
CA MET A 1 -38.57 30.72 -34.32
C MET A 1 -38.70 29.44 -33.48
N GLU A 2 -38.58 28.29 -34.14
CA GLU A 2 -38.70 26.96 -33.54
C GLU A 2 -37.78 26.00 -34.26
N LEU A 3 -36.47 26.08 -34.02
CA LEU A 3 -35.53 25.09 -34.55
C LEU A 3 -34.35 24.88 -33.60
N PHE A 4 -34.58 24.97 -32.27
CA PHE A 4 -33.75 24.26 -31.33
C PHE A 4 -34.52 23.01 -30.90
N THR A 5 -34.66 22.12 -31.85
CA THR A 5 -35.24 20.81 -31.60
C THR A 5 -34.32 20.00 -30.73
N ILE A 6 -34.89 19.13 -29.90
CA ILE A 6 -34.18 18.18 -29.00
C ILE A 6 -33.03 17.49 -29.75
N ASP A 7 -33.21 17.23 -31.06
CA ASP A 7 -32.23 16.62 -31.97
C ASP A 7 -30.96 17.42 -32.16
N THR A 8 -30.99 18.76 -31.95
CA THR A 8 -29.81 19.63 -32.07
C THR A 8 -29.16 19.88 -30.70
N ILE A 9 -29.94 19.98 -29.63
CA ILE A 9 -29.46 20.27 -28.29
C ILE A 9 -28.72 19.05 -27.71
N LEU A 10 -29.26 17.84 -27.93
CA LEU A 10 -28.73 16.62 -27.38
C LEU A 10 -27.30 16.30 -27.87
N PRO A 11 -26.98 16.35 -29.19
CA PRO A 11 -25.62 16.11 -29.66
C PRO A 11 -24.64 17.20 -29.24
N ILE A 12 -25.08 18.47 -29.16
CA ILE A 12 -24.22 19.57 -28.69
C ILE A 12 -23.86 19.37 -27.21
N ALA A 13 -24.85 19.07 -26.35
CA ALA A 13 -24.63 18.81 -24.96
C ALA A 13 -23.74 17.57 -24.71
N SER A 14 -23.97 16.51 -25.46
CA SER A 14 -23.16 15.29 -25.46
C SER A 14 -21.71 15.56 -25.84
N GLY A 15 -21.51 16.33 -26.91
CA GLY A 15 -20.18 16.75 -27.39
C GLY A 15 -19.43 17.60 -26.35
N ALA A 16 -20.12 18.54 -25.71
CA ALA A 16 -19.53 19.36 -24.65
C ALA A 16 -19.11 18.53 -23.43
N LEU A 17 -19.92 17.57 -22.99
CA LEU A 17 -19.58 16.66 -21.92
C LEU A 17 -18.39 15.78 -22.28
N PHE A 18 -18.36 15.26 -23.49
CA PHE A 18 -17.23 14.45 -23.97
C PHE A 18 -15.91 15.24 -24.00
N ILE A 19 -15.94 16.48 -24.49
CA ILE A 19 -14.76 17.35 -24.49
C ILE A 19 -14.29 17.63 -23.06
N THR A 20 -15.20 17.95 -22.14
CA THR A 20 -14.87 18.20 -20.74
C THR A 20 -14.22 16.98 -20.11
N GLN A 21 -14.76 15.80 -20.36
CA GLN A 21 -14.22 14.54 -19.86
C GLN A 21 -12.83 14.24 -20.47
N ALA A 22 -12.66 14.46 -21.75
CA ALA A 22 -11.37 14.27 -22.42
C ALA A 22 -10.29 15.23 -21.87
N VAL A 23 -10.61 16.49 -21.67
CA VAL A 23 -9.69 17.49 -21.08
C VAL A 23 -9.31 17.09 -19.64
N TYR A 24 -10.29 16.65 -18.86
CA TYR A 24 -10.04 16.18 -17.49
C TYR A 24 -9.09 14.96 -17.47
N TYR A 25 -9.37 13.95 -18.31
CA TYR A 25 -8.52 12.75 -18.40
C TYR A 25 -7.11 13.09 -18.89
N LEU A 26 -6.98 13.85 -19.96
CA LEU A 26 -5.67 14.24 -20.49
C LEU A 26 -4.89 15.08 -19.49
N GLY A 27 -5.53 16.02 -18.78
CA GLY A 27 -4.91 16.83 -17.74
C GLY A 27 -4.42 16.00 -16.56
N LEU A 28 -5.25 15.05 -16.09
CA LEU A 28 -4.90 14.17 -14.98
C LEU A 28 -3.75 13.22 -15.35
N TYR A 29 -3.84 12.56 -16.51
CA TYR A 29 -2.78 11.65 -16.99
C TYR A 29 -1.47 12.38 -17.26
N ASN A 30 -1.52 13.55 -17.85
CA ASN A 30 -0.32 14.35 -18.11
C ASN A 30 0.35 14.79 -16.82
N LYS A 31 -0.43 15.18 -15.81
CA LYS A 31 0.09 15.54 -14.50
C LYS A 31 0.72 14.34 -13.77
N LEU A 32 0.12 13.16 -13.84
CA LEU A 32 0.68 11.94 -13.29
C LEU A 32 1.97 11.53 -14.02
N TYR A 33 1.99 11.63 -15.33
CA TYR A 33 3.14 11.26 -16.14
C TYR A 33 4.34 12.20 -15.94
N THR A 34 4.13 13.50 -15.88
CA THR A 34 5.18 14.47 -15.59
C THR A 34 5.71 14.34 -14.18
N HIS A 35 4.81 14.13 -13.20
CA HIS A 35 5.21 13.94 -11.81
C HIS A 35 6.01 12.65 -11.59
N SER A 36 5.67 11.58 -12.30
CA SER A 36 6.45 10.32 -12.26
C SER A 36 7.87 10.49 -12.84
N ARG A 37 8.05 11.35 -13.84
CA ARG A 37 9.37 11.64 -14.41
C ARG A 37 10.25 12.50 -13.49
N GLU A 38 9.69 13.54 -12.89
CA GLU A 38 10.45 14.42 -11.98
C GLU A 38 10.97 13.64 -10.76
N THR A 39 10.22 12.62 -10.31
CA THR A 39 10.66 11.78 -9.18
C THR A 39 11.78 10.82 -9.52
N ALA A 40 11.90 10.39 -10.77
CA ALA A 40 12.99 9.52 -11.20
C ALA A 40 14.35 10.23 -11.24
N TYR A 41 14.37 11.56 -11.32
CA TYR A 41 15.58 12.37 -11.37
C TYR A 41 15.97 13.05 -10.05
N ALA A 42 15.06 13.14 -9.09
CA ALA A 42 15.35 13.70 -7.76
C ALA A 42 15.95 12.63 -6.84
N THR A 43 17.07 12.04 -7.23
CA THR A 43 17.92 11.27 -6.33
C THR A 43 18.79 12.24 -5.54
N ASP A 44 18.16 13.03 -4.68
CA ASP A 44 18.91 13.84 -3.71
C ASP A 44 19.31 12.91 -2.56
N ILE A 45 20.62 12.61 -2.53
CA ILE A 45 21.29 11.61 -1.69
C ILE A 45 21.25 11.97 -0.18
N ASN A 46 20.54 13.01 0.18
CA ASN A 46 20.52 13.54 1.55
C ASN A 46 19.19 13.36 2.30
N THR A 47 18.34 12.46 1.86
CA THR A 47 17.13 12.12 2.60
C THR A 47 17.46 11.06 3.65
N GLN A 48 17.45 11.46 4.91
CA GLN A 48 17.42 10.53 6.03
C GLN A 48 16.26 9.56 5.78
N ASN A 49 16.58 8.28 5.65
CA ASN A 49 15.58 7.23 5.52
C ASN A 49 14.81 7.14 6.84
N PRO A 50 13.54 7.60 6.94
CA PRO A 50 12.82 7.57 8.19
C PRO A 50 12.53 6.11 8.59
N PRO A 51 12.54 5.80 9.88
CA PRO A 51 12.09 4.49 10.36
C PRO A 51 10.67 4.20 9.89
N LEU A 52 10.39 2.97 9.45
CA LEU A 52 9.08 2.61 8.91
C LEU A 52 8.57 1.26 9.43
N SER A 53 7.22 1.15 9.49
CA SER A 53 6.52 -0.10 9.81
C SER A 53 5.80 -0.60 8.57
N VAL A 54 6.15 -1.81 8.12
CA VAL A 54 5.47 -2.51 7.02
C VAL A 54 4.35 -3.35 7.60
N ILE A 55 3.12 -3.10 7.18
CA ILE A 55 1.92 -3.80 7.67
C ILE A 55 1.39 -4.72 6.57
N ILE A 56 1.27 -6.00 6.88
CA ILE A 56 0.76 -7.04 5.98
C ILE A 56 -0.47 -7.66 6.62
N VAL A 57 -1.61 -7.56 5.95
CA VAL A 57 -2.84 -8.24 6.39
C VAL A 57 -3.08 -9.43 5.47
N ALA A 58 -2.92 -10.63 6.02
CA ALA A 58 -3.01 -11.88 5.30
C ALA A 58 -4.32 -12.62 5.63
N LYS A 59 -4.98 -13.10 4.60
CA LYS A 59 -6.15 -13.98 4.72
C LYS A 59 -5.92 -15.20 3.87
N ASP A 60 -5.93 -16.39 4.49
CA ASP A 60 -5.73 -17.69 3.82
C ASP A 60 -4.49 -17.72 2.89
N ALA A 61 -3.43 -16.97 3.25
CA ALA A 61 -2.26 -16.70 2.41
C ALA A 61 -0.95 -17.23 3.03
N THR A 62 -0.99 -18.42 3.62
CA THR A 62 0.19 -19.03 4.30
C THR A 62 1.33 -19.29 3.32
N HIS A 63 1.01 -19.79 2.13
CA HIS A 63 2.00 -20.11 1.11
C HIS A 63 2.69 -18.85 0.58
N GLU A 64 1.93 -17.82 0.29
CA GLU A 64 2.42 -16.52 -0.19
C GLU A 64 3.32 -15.85 0.85
N LEU A 65 2.94 -15.94 2.15
CA LEU A 65 3.78 -15.46 3.24
C LEU A 65 5.11 -16.21 3.33
N GLN A 66 5.09 -17.54 3.22
CA GLN A 66 6.31 -18.36 3.25
C GLN A 66 7.28 -17.97 2.14
N GLU A 67 6.77 -17.75 0.92
CA GLU A 67 7.59 -17.42 -0.23
C GLU A 67 8.08 -15.97 -0.23
N ASN A 68 7.20 -15.00 0.09
CA ASN A 68 7.45 -13.59 -0.17
C ASN A 68 7.98 -12.83 1.05
N LEU A 69 7.62 -13.24 2.28
CA LEU A 69 8.02 -12.55 3.49
C LEU A 69 9.55 -12.41 3.67
N PRO A 70 10.37 -13.43 3.36
CA PRO A 70 11.81 -13.28 3.43
C PRO A 70 12.35 -12.15 2.55
N PHE A 71 11.79 -11.93 1.35
CA PHE A 71 12.20 -10.84 0.46
C PHE A 71 11.87 -9.45 1.01
N ILE A 72 10.82 -9.34 1.83
CA ILE A 72 10.46 -8.10 2.52
C ILE A 72 11.39 -7.90 3.72
N LEU A 73 11.69 -8.95 4.48
CA LEU A 73 12.52 -8.89 5.67
C LEU A 73 14.02 -8.66 5.38
N GLU A 74 14.48 -9.08 4.20
CA GLU A 74 15.87 -8.96 3.75
C GLU A 74 16.13 -7.66 2.95
N GLN A 75 15.20 -6.70 2.98
CA GLN A 75 15.41 -5.41 2.32
C GLN A 75 16.54 -4.61 2.97
N ASN A 76 17.36 -4.00 2.13
CA ASN A 76 18.43 -3.12 2.60
C ASN A 76 17.89 -1.74 2.99
N TYR A 77 17.20 -1.68 4.14
CA TYR A 77 16.65 -0.46 4.71
C TYR A 77 17.18 -0.25 6.13
N PRO A 78 17.60 0.98 6.54
CA PRO A 78 18.32 1.19 7.79
C PRO A 78 17.55 0.79 9.05
N GLU A 79 16.28 1.15 9.13
CA GLU A 79 15.45 0.88 10.30
C GLU A 79 14.00 0.62 9.88
N PHE A 80 13.55 -0.62 9.99
CA PHE A 80 12.17 -1.00 9.70
C PHE A 80 11.73 -2.21 10.50
N GLU A 81 10.43 -2.33 10.68
CA GLU A 81 9.77 -3.50 11.22
C GLU A 81 8.70 -4.01 10.26
N VAL A 82 8.39 -5.28 10.33
CA VAL A 82 7.33 -5.93 9.56
C VAL A 82 6.30 -6.50 10.52
N ILE A 83 5.04 -6.12 10.34
CA ILE A 83 3.93 -6.54 11.19
C ILE A 83 2.96 -7.36 10.33
N VAL A 84 2.87 -8.65 10.60
CA VAL A 84 1.96 -9.57 9.89
C VAL A 84 0.73 -9.82 10.74
N ILE A 85 -0.44 -9.50 10.21
CA ILE A 85 -1.74 -9.77 10.83
C ILE A 85 -2.46 -10.79 9.97
N TYR A 86 -2.73 -11.97 10.50
CA TYR A 86 -3.38 -13.04 9.75
C TYR A 86 -4.78 -13.36 10.31
N ASP A 87 -5.65 -13.81 9.41
CA ASP A 87 -7.02 -14.17 9.72
C ASP A 87 -7.05 -15.66 10.08
N ARG A 88 -7.32 -15.95 11.33
CA ARG A 88 -7.33 -17.26 11.99
C ARG A 88 -5.97 -17.95 12.16
N PRO A 89 -5.73 -18.52 13.31
CA PRO A 89 -4.60 -19.41 13.51
C PRO A 89 -4.86 -20.73 12.75
N ALA A 90 -4.41 -20.80 11.50
CA ALA A 90 -4.13 -22.08 10.90
C ALA A 90 -2.79 -22.54 11.49
N ASP A 91 -2.72 -23.73 12.06
CA ASP A 91 -1.52 -24.23 12.76
C ASP A 91 -0.25 -24.10 11.91
N ASP A 92 -0.35 -24.28 10.61
CA ASP A 92 0.77 -24.14 9.68
C ASP A 92 1.25 -22.70 9.50
N CYS A 93 0.35 -21.72 9.50
CA CYS A 93 0.71 -20.30 9.37
C CYS A 93 1.41 -19.80 10.63
N ASP A 94 0.88 -20.10 11.79
CA ASP A 94 1.43 -19.70 13.09
C ASP A 94 2.83 -20.29 13.31
N ASN A 95 3.01 -21.59 13.03
CA ASN A 95 4.31 -22.24 13.13
C ASN A 95 5.35 -21.64 12.18
N THR A 96 4.94 -21.33 10.95
CA THR A 96 5.83 -20.71 9.96
C THR A 96 6.26 -19.31 10.39
N LEU A 97 5.32 -18.49 10.88
CA LEU A 97 5.61 -17.14 11.33
C LEU A 97 6.51 -17.14 12.57
N LYS A 98 6.31 -18.05 13.51
CA LYS A 98 7.21 -18.23 14.68
C LYS A 98 8.63 -18.58 14.27
N LEU A 99 8.80 -19.48 13.31
CA LEU A 99 10.13 -19.84 12.80
C LEU A 99 10.83 -18.65 12.11
N LEU A 100 10.05 -17.81 11.41
CA LEU A 100 10.58 -16.61 10.78
C LEU A 100 10.89 -15.52 11.81
N GLU A 101 10.08 -15.36 12.86
CA GLU A 101 10.34 -14.41 13.96
C GLU A 101 11.62 -14.74 14.72
N ASP A 102 11.91 -16.02 14.93
CA ASP A 102 13.17 -16.47 15.54
C ASP A 102 14.38 -16.12 14.68
N LYS A 103 14.21 -16.08 13.34
CA LYS A 103 15.27 -15.73 12.39
C LYS A 103 15.42 -14.23 12.17
N TYR A 104 14.29 -13.50 12.18
CA TYR A 104 14.24 -12.08 11.83
C TYR A 104 13.68 -11.25 13.00
N PRO A 105 14.52 -10.57 13.76
CA PRO A 105 14.11 -9.82 14.96
C PRO A 105 13.25 -8.60 14.66
N ASN A 106 13.16 -8.18 13.40
CA ASN A 106 12.31 -7.09 12.91
C ASN A 106 10.91 -7.56 12.45
N LEU A 107 10.60 -8.85 12.59
CA LEU A 107 9.27 -9.40 12.33
C LEU A 107 8.46 -9.47 13.64
N TYR A 108 7.21 -9.04 13.57
CA TYR A 108 6.19 -9.23 14.58
C TYR A 108 4.93 -9.78 13.93
N HIS A 109 4.27 -10.74 14.54
CA HIS A 109 3.02 -11.29 14.01
C HIS A 109 1.93 -11.38 15.06
N THR A 110 0.67 -11.29 14.61
CA THR A 110 -0.52 -11.46 15.45
C THR A 110 -1.70 -11.91 14.59
N PHE A 111 -2.74 -12.41 15.24
CA PHE A 111 -3.94 -12.90 14.52
C PHE A 111 -5.19 -12.09 14.88
N ILE A 112 -6.17 -12.12 13.99
CA ILE A 112 -7.48 -11.51 14.20
C ILE A 112 -8.35 -12.48 15.00
N PRO A 113 -8.90 -12.09 16.18
CA PRO A 113 -9.72 -12.98 16.98
C PRO A 113 -11.08 -13.25 16.31
N ASP A 114 -11.59 -14.47 16.44
CA ASP A 114 -12.88 -14.92 15.88
C ASP A 114 -14.09 -14.13 16.39
N SER A 115 -13.96 -13.46 17.52
CA SER A 115 -15.02 -12.61 18.10
C SER A 115 -15.33 -11.35 17.28
N ALA A 116 -14.50 -11.00 16.32
CA ALA A 116 -14.64 -9.80 15.48
C ALA A 116 -15.64 -9.95 14.32
N ARG A 117 -16.72 -10.71 14.50
CA ARG A 117 -17.71 -11.08 13.44
C ARG A 117 -18.41 -9.92 12.75
N TYR A 118 -18.44 -8.75 13.35
CA TYR A 118 -19.22 -7.59 12.85
C TYR A 118 -18.39 -6.55 12.11
N ILE A 119 -17.08 -6.73 12.01
CA ILE A 119 -16.17 -5.79 11.36
C ILE A 119 -15.48 -6.50 10.19
N SER A 120 -15.26 -5.79 9.10
CA SER A 120 -14.43 -6.33 8.01
C SER A 120 -13.06 -6.73 8.57
N HIS A 121 -12.68 -7.99 8.43
CA HIS A 121 -11.42 -8.55 8.90
C HIS A 121 -10.21 -7.73 8.38
N LYS A 122 -10.25 -7.33 7.09
CA LYS A 122 -9.20 -6.48 6.51
C LYS A 122 -9.09 -5.12 7.23
N LYS A 123 -10.21 -4.46 7.54
CA LYS A 123 -10.19 -3.18 8.28
C LYS A 123 -9.68 -3.34 9.70
N LEU A 124 -10.11 -4.41 10.38
CA LEU A 124 -9.62 -4.70 11.73
C LEU A 124 -8.12 -5.02 11.72
N GLY A 125 -7.67 -5.85 10.78
CA GLY A 125 -6.25 -6.17 10.61
C GLY A 125 -5.40 -4.92 10.39
N ILE A 126 -5.83 -4.02 9.50
CA ILE A 126 -5.17 -2.73 9.28
C ILE A 126 -5.11 -1.92 10.58
N THR A 127 -6.23 -1.82 11.32
CA THR A 127 -6.28 -1.07 12.58
C THR A 127 -5.36 -1.68 13.64
N MET A 128 -5.29 -3.00 13.72
CA MET A 128 -4.37 -3.71 14.62
C MET A 128 -2.92 -3.44 14.25
N GLY A 129 -2.58 -3.50 12.95
CA GLY A 129 -1.25 -3.19 12.45
C GLY A 129 -0.81 -1.76 12.78
N ILE A 130 -1.69 -0.78 12.55
CA ILE A 130 -1.43 0.63 12.91
C ILE A 130 -1.18 0.78 14.42
N LYS A 131 -1.95 0.10 15.26
CA LYS A 131 -1.78 0.17 16.73
C LYS A 131 -0.52 -0.55 17.22
N ALA A 132 -0.08 -1.58 16.52
CA ALA A 132 1.12 -2.33 16.85
C ALA A 132 2.41 -1.65 16.35
N SER A 133 2.29 -0.74 15.36
CA SER A 133 3.43 -0.07 14.76
C SER A 133 4.15 0.85 15.75
N ARG A 134 5.49 0.85 15.68
CA ARG A 134 6.39 1.69 16.48
C ARG A 134 6.79 2.96 15.77
N HIS A 135 6.69 2.97 14.43
CA HIS A 135 7.16 4.07 13.60
C HIS A 135 5.98 4.90 13.05
N GLU A 136 6.22 6.16 12.77
CA GLU A 136 5.20 7.07 12.20
C GLU A 136 4.92 6.80 10.72
N TRP A 137 5.93 6.30 10.01
CA TRP A 137 5.79 5.96 8.59
C TRP A 137 5.27 4.54 8.43
N LEU A 138 4.10 4.42 7.82
CA LEU A 138 3.42 3.14 7.62
C LEU A 138 3.38 2.78 6.15
N VAL A 139 3.80 1.58 5.82
CA VAL A 139 3.71 0.98 4.48
C VAL A 139 2.76 -0.20 4.55
N PHE A 140 1.76 -0.22 3.68
CA PHE A 140 0.82 -1.33 3.56
C PHE A 140 1.17 -2.14 2.32
N THR A 141 1.29 -3.45 2.49
CA THR A 141 1.50 -4.37 1.38
C THR A 141 0.64 -5.62 1.53
N GLU A 142 0.47 -6.36 0.46
CA GLU A 142 -0.26 -7.63 0.45
C GLU A 142 0.72 -8.81 0.48
N PRO A 143 0.28 -10.02 0.95
CA PRO A 143 1.16 -11.19 1.08
C PRO A 143 1.75 -11.69 -0.24
N ASP A 144 1.08 -11.42 -1.36
CA ASP A 144 1.49 -11.79 -2.72
C ASP A 144 2.52 -10.83 -3.34
N CYS A 145 2.76 -9.69 -2.68
CA CYS A 145 3.74 -8.72 -3.14
C CYS A 145 5.17 -9.21 -2.90
N ARG A 146 5.93 -9.31 -3.97
CA ARG A 146 7.36 -9.66 -3.93
C ARG A 146 8.20 -8.47 -4.35
N PRO A 147 8.77 -7.70 -3.41
CA PRO A 147 9.67 -6.62 -3.76
C PRO A 147 10.93 -7.20 -4.42
N GLN A 148 11.40 -6.54 -5.47
CA GLN A 148 12.71 -6.89 -6.03
C GLN A 148 13.78 -6.50 -5.01
N ILE A 149 14.70 -7.40 -4.73
CA ILE A 149 15.95 -7.07 -4.01
C ILE A 149 16.79 -6.27 -5.00
N SER A 150 16.45 -5.03 -5.18
CA SER A 150 17.27 -4.09 -5.93
C SER A 150 18.23 -3.47 -4.94
N GLY A 151 19.52 -3.70 -5.15
CA GLY A 151 20.54 -2.96 -4.41
C GLY A 151 20.25 -1.47 -4.53
N ALA A 152 19.91 -0.85 -3.41
CA ALA A 152 19.47 0.54 -3.30
C ALA A 152 18.14 0.84 -4.04
N VAL A 153 17.02 0.32 -3.51
CA VAL A 153 15.74 1.04 -3.71
C VAL A 153 15.85 2.28 -2.84
N PRO A 154 15.89 3.47 -3.43
CA PRO A 154 15.91 4.69 -2.61
C PRO A 154 14.61 4.70 -1.80
N ALA A 155 14.73 4.94 -0.49
CA ALA A 155 13.64 4.97 0.49
C ALA A 155 12.43 5.82 0.08
N ASN A 156 12.62 6.77 -0.80
CA ASN A 156 11.63 7.64 -1.41
C ASN A 156 10.56 6.87 -2.21
N HIS A 157 10.80 5.62 -2.59
CA HIS A 157 9.76 4.83 -3.29
C HIS A 157 8.63 4.39 -2.32
N PHE A 158 8.95 4.18 -1.04
CA PHE A 158 7.96 3.88 0.00
C PHE A 158 7.45 5.16 0.70
N ALA A 159 8.24 6.21 0.77
CA ALA A 159 7.90 7.45 1.49
C ALA A 159 6.89 8.37 0.75
N ARG A 160 6.35 7.98 -0.40
CA ARG A 160 5.46 8.81 -1.21
C ARG A 160 3.99 8.38 -1.16
N GLY A 161 3.58 7.72 -0.11
CA GLY A 161 2.18 7.68 0.29
C GLY A 161 1.80 9.03 0.89
N ASP A 162 0.68 9.62 0.45
CA ASP A 162 0.18 10.87 0.95
C ASP A 162 0.20 10.90 2.48
N ARG A 163 0.74 11.97 3.01
CA ARG A 163 0.90 12.21 4.44
C ARG A 163 -0.48 12.36 5.08
N TYR A 164 -1.03 11.28 5.59
CA TYR A 164 -2.19 11.32 6.48
C TYR A 164 -1.66 11.57 7.90
N THR A 165 -1.62 12.83 8.30
CA THR A 165 -1.45 13.19 9.70
C THR A 165 -2.72 12.77 10.44
N MET A 166 -2.65 11.70 11.22
CA MET A 166 -3.64 11.44 12.24
C MET A 166 -3.28 12.31 13.45
N ASP A 167 -4.06 13.37 13.69
CA ASP A 167 -4.04 14.05 14.97
C ASP A 167 -4.48 13.06 16.06
N ARG A 168 -3.67 12.97 17.10
CA ARG A 168 -3.94 12.16 18.31
C ARG A 168 -4.91 12.88 19.23
#